data_33cc3fe9f16967abb6b85e2bc1a16c27
#
_entry.id   33cc3fe9f16967abb6b85e2bc1a16c27
#
_cell.length_a   1.000
_cell.length_b   1.000
_cell.length_c   1.000
_cell.angle_alpha   90.00
_cell.angle_beta   90.00
_cell.angle_gamma   90.00
#
_symmetry.space_group_name_H-M   'P 1'
#
loop_
_entity.id
_entity.type
_entity.pdbx_description
1 polymer ?
#
loop_
_entity_poly.entity_id
_entity_poly.type
_entity_poly.pdbx_seq_one_letter_code
_entity_poly.pdbx_strand_id
1 'polypeptide(L)'
;MITSRDNETLKLVRKLGERRWREKLGLFACEGEDLVSAATAEPVELLVAGENVEPALLAEVSSAAHPPRVIGIYRRADLPALALRAAVLALWRLSDPGNVGTLIRTADAFGAAVALSEGCADPTGPKALRATAGAIWRVPLLPFTAVAAPKRVALVSSGGTPIHEVDLDGGVMFLLGAERAGLPSEVERDLEVTIPIGSESLNVAAAGAIALYEWRRRNPL
;
A
#
# COMPACT_ATOMS: atom_id res chain seq x y z
N MET A 1 25.72 -0.46 -22.40
CA MET A 1 25.54 -1.47 -21.31
C MET A 1 26.30 -0.99 -20.08
N ILE A 2 25.63 -0.98 -18.93
CA ILE A 2 26.23 -0.64 -17.63
C ILE A 2 27.06 -1.85 -17.16
N THR A 3 28.36 -1.64 -16.94
CA THR A 3 29.34 -2.68 -16.55
C THR A 3 30.12 -2.31 -15.28
N SER A 4 29.81 -1.15 -14.68
CA SER A 4 30.50 -0.66 -13.47
C SER A 4 29.54 -0.51 -12.31
N ARG A 5 29.93 -0.99 -11.11
CA ARG A 5 29.23 -0.77 -9.83
C ARG A 5 29.09 0.68 -9.45
N ASP A 6 29.98 1.53 -9.99
CA ASP A 6 30.02 2.97 -9.71
C ASP A 6 29.10 3.80 -10.61
N ASN A 7 28.32 3.13 -11.47
CA ASN A 7 27.33 3.82 -12.30
C ASN A 7 26.31 4.57 -11.44
N GLU A 8 25.95 5.79 -11.84
CA GLU A 8 25.09 6.68 -11.07
C GLU A 8 23.66 6.15 -10.93
N THR A 9 23.12 5.46 -11.96
CA THR A 9 21.78 4.86 -11.89
C THR A 9 21.75 3.70 -10.88
N LEU A 10 22.80 2.86 -10.82
CA LEU A 10 22.89 1.79 -9.81
C LEU A 10 23.03 2.36 -8.38
N LYS A 11 23.81 3.45 -8.23
CA LYS A 11 23.89 4.18 -6.95
C LYS A 11 22.53 4.76 -6.55
N LEU A 12 21.77 5.26 -7.52
CA LEU A 12 20.43 5.78 -7.28
C LEU A 12 19.49 4.65 -6.80
N VAL A 13 19.46 3.48 -7.46
CA VAL A 13 18.64 2.32 -7.02
C VAL A 13 18.96 1.97 -5.57
N ARG A 14 20.25 1.85 -5.19
CA ARG A 14 20.64 1.57 -3.80
C ARG A 14 20.11 2.63 -2.83
N LYS A 15 20.22 3.93 -3.15
CA LYS A 15 19.68 5.04 -2.33
C LYS A 15 18.16 4.92 -2.16
N LEU A 16 17.43 4.55 -3.22
CA LEU A 16 15.98 4.42 -3.19
C LEU A 16 15.50 3.25 -2.33
N GLY A 17 16.36 2.34 -1.89
CA GLY A 17 16.08 1.38 -0.83
C GLY A 17 15.72 2.04 0.51
N GLU A 18 16.22 3.25 0.79
CA GLU A 18 15.97 3.97 2.03
C GLU A 18 14.87 5.03 1.87
N ARG A 19 13.93 5.09 2.84
CA ARG A 19 12.80 6.03 2.86
C ARG A 19 13.23 7.50 2.68
N ARG A 20 14.25 7.92 3.41
CA ARG A 20 14.76 9.31 3.37
C ARG A 20 15.12 9.79 1.96
N TRP A 21 15.69 8.88 1.13
CA TRP A 21 16.07 9.24 -0.22
C TRP A 21 14.88 9.24 -1.17
N ARG A 22 13.91 8.34 -1.01
CA ARG A 22 12.66 8.38 -1.77
C ARG A 22 11.88 9.68 -1.53
N GLU A 23 11.79 10.10 -0.26
CA GLU A 23 11.15 11.37 0.10
C GLU A 23 11.93 12.58 -0.46
N LYS A 24 13.26 12.63 -0.28
CA LYS A 24 14.10 13.73 -0.73
C LYS A 24 14.11 13.90 -2.25
N LEU A 25 14.15 12.79 -2.98
CA LEU A 25 14.27 12.81 -4.44
C LEU A 25 12.90 12.77 -5.14
N GLY A 26 11.84 12.45 -4.44
CA GLY A 26 10.52 12.23 -5.03
C GLY A 26 10.47 11.03 -5.98
N LEU A 27 11.38 10.06 -5.81
CA LEU A 27 11.54 8.89 -6.67
C LEU A 27 11.36 7.60 -5.88
N PHE A 28 11.04 6.51 -6.59
CA PHE A 28 11.03 5.15 -6.05
C PHE A 28 11.40 4.14 -7.13
N ALA A 29 11.82 2.94 -6.73
CA ALA A 29 12.20 1.87 -7.63
C ALA A 29 11.20 0.72 -7.56
N CYS A 30 10.68 0.30 -8.72
CA CYS A 30 9.90 -0.91 -8.90
C CYS A 30 10.81 -2.04 -9.38
N GLU A 31 10.87 -3.13 -8.64
CA GLU A 31 11.69 -4.30 -8.94
C GLU A 31 10.79 -5.45 -9.43
N GLY A 32 11.06 -5.95 -10.65
CA GLY A 32 10.35 -7.07 -11.28
C GLY A 32 9.32 -6.68 -12.32
N GLU A 33 9.07 -7.63 -13.21
CA GLU A 33 8.21 -7.47 -14.38
C GLU A 33 6.78 -7.06 -14.00
N ASP A 34 6.21 -7.68 -12.96
CA ASP A 34 4.82 -7.42 -12.53
C ASP A 34 4.60 -5.96 -12.13
N LEU A 35 5.57 -5.38 -11.39
CA LEU A 35 5.47 -3.99 -10.95
C LEU A 35 5.75 -3.00 -12.10
N VAL A 36 6.69 -3.32 -12.96
CA VAL A 36 7.09 -2.46 -14.08
C VAL A 36 6.03 -2.50 -15.18
N SER A 37 5.49 -3.68 -15.54
CA SER A 37 4.45 -3.80 -16.55
C SER A 37 3.10 -3.23 -16.12
N ALA A 38 2.82 -3.17 -14.81
CA ALA A 38 1.62 -2.54 -14.28
C ALA A 38 1.71 -1.01 -14.23
N ALA A 39 2.88 -0.42 -14.47
CA ALA A 39 3.08 1.01 -14.40
C ALA A 39 2.20 1.75 -15.44
N THR A 40 1.56 2.82 -14.98
CA THR A 40 0.75 3.71 -15.83
C THR A 40 1.51 4.97 -16.28
N ALA A 41 2.79 5.08 -15.90
CA ALA A 41 3.68 6.18 -16.25
C ALA A 41 4.99 5.63 -16.82
N GLU A 42 5.65 6.46 -17.61
CA GLU A 42 6.98 6.16 -18.14
C GLU A 42 8.05 6.22 -17.05
N PRO A 43 8.96 5.24 -16.99
CA PRO A 43 10.06 5.29 -16.03
C PRO A 43 11.03 6.45 -16.34
N VAL A 44 11.56 7.05 -15.29
CA VAL A 44 12.70 7.99 -15.40
C VAL A 44 13.94 7.26 -15.92
N GLU A 45 14.12 6.02 -15.44
CA GLU A 45 15.17 5.09 -15.85
C GLU A 45 14.61 3.68 -15.86
N LEU A 46 14.99 2.90 -16.87
CA LEU A 46 14.65 1.49 -16.96
C LEU A 46 15.94 0.66 -17.12
N LEU A 47 16.16 -0.24 -16.17
CA LEU A 47 17.29 -1.16 -16.16
C LEU A 47 16.79 -2.56 -16.51
N VAL A 48 17.32 -3.14 -17.60
CA VAL A 48 16.97 -4.49 -18.07
C VAL A 48 18.23 -5.34 -18.15
N ALA A 49 18.24 -6.43 -17.40
CA ALA A 49 19.37 -7.36 -17.32
C ALA A 49 19.72 -7.95 -18.68
N GLY A 50 20.99 -7.85 -19.09
CA GLY A 50 21.48 -8.34 -20.36
C GLY A 50 21.20 -7.43 -21.57
N GLU A 51 20.42 -6.35 -21.40
CA GLU A 51 20.18 -5.36 -22.46
C GLU A 51 20.98 -4.07 -22.24
N ASN A 52 20.75 -3.41 -21.11
CA ASN A 52 21.43 -2.16 -20.80
C ASN A 52 22.25 -2.17 -19.49
N VAL A 53 22.14 -3.25 -18.71
CA VAL A 53 22.91 -3.50 -17.48
C VAL A 53 23.35 -4.97 -17.38
N GLU A 54 24.56 -5.22 -16.86
CA GLU A 54 25.02 -6.58 -16.55
C GLU A 54 24.10 -7.23 -15.50
N PRO A 55 23.62 -8.48 -15.71
CA PRO A 55 22.70 -9.16 -14.78
C PRO A 55 23.22 -9.22 -13.34
N ALA A 56 24.52 -9.45 -13.16
CA ALA A 56 25.14 -9.51 -11.83
C ALA A 56 25.03 -8.16 -11.08
N LEU A 57 25.18 -7.03 -11.78
CA LEU A 57 25.08 -5.70 -11.20
C LEU A 57 23.63 -5.35 -10.83
N LEU A 58 22.66 -5.76 -11.66
CA LEU A 58 21.25 -5.57 -11.34
C LEU A 58 20.85 -6.41 -10.12
N ALA A 59 21.33 -7.64 -10.03
CA ALA A 59 21.13 -8.51 -8.88
C ALA A 59 21.69 -7.91 -7.57
N GLU A 60 22.86 -7.29 -7.65
CA GLU A 60 23.53 -6.68 -6.48
C GLU A 60 22.77 -5.49 -5.90
N VAL A 61 22.05 -4.71 -6.72
CA VAL A 61 21.30 -3.53 -6.26
C VAL A 61 19.85 -3.84 -5.89
N SER A 62 19.37 -5.04 -6.23
CA SER A 62 18.01 -5.47 -5.91
C SER A 62 17.88 -5.84 -4.43
N SER A 63 16.73 -5.54 -3.86
CA SER A 63 16.31 -5.96 -2.52
C SER A 63 15.48 -7.26 -2.53
N ALA A 64 15.23 -7.85 -3.70
CA ALA A 64 14.44 -9.06 -3.85
C ALA A 64 15.28 -10.31 -3.53
N ALA A 65 14.66 -11.36 -2.97
CA ALA A 65 15.32 -12.63 -2.70
C ALA A 65 15.79 -13.34 -3.98
N HIS A 66 15.03 -13.13 -5.07
CA HIS A 66 15.42 -13.57 -6.41
C HIS A 66 15.66 -12.31 -7.27
N PRO A 67 16.83 -12.18 -7.91
CA PRO A 67 17.14 -11.03 -8.72
C PRO A 67 16.11 -10.81 -9.83
N PRO A 68 15.55 -9.61 -9.95
CA PRO A 68 14.61 -9.29 -11.02
C PRO A 68 15.38 -9.12 -12.35
N ARG A 69 14.70 -9.33 -13.48
CA ARG A 69 15.24 -9.00 -14.80
C ARG A 69 15.12 -7.52 -15.14
N VAL A 70 14.25 -6.81 -14.44
CA VAL A 70 13.97 -5.39 -14.71
C VAL A 70 13.80 -4.59 -13.42
N ILE A 71 14.35 -3.37 -13.41
CA ILE A 71 14.09 -2.37 -12.37
C ILE A 71 13.72 -1.06 -13.08
N GLY A 72 12.54 -0.50 -12.78
CA GLY A 72 12.10 0.81 -13.23
C GLY A 72 12.17 1.85 -12.10
N ILE A 73 12.71 3.03 -12.38
CA ILE A 73 12.70 4.18 -11.45
C ILE A 73 11.59 5.13 -11.90
N TYR A 74 10.70 5.50 -10.98
CA TYR A 74 9.53 6.34 -11.24
C TYR A 74 9.44 7.51 -10.28
N ARG A 75 8.69 8.54 -10.66
CA ARG A 75 8.38 9.68 -9.79
C ARG A 75 7.20 9.35 -8.88
N ARG A 76 7.26 9.75 -7.63
CA ARG A 76 6.11 9.64 -6.71
C ARG A 76 4.92 10.48 -7.18
N ALA A 77 5.18 11.56 -7.92
CA ALA A 77 4.16 12.40 -8.52
C ALA A 77 3.35 11.71 -9.62
N ASP A 78 3.87 10.60 -10.18
CA ASP A 78 3.19 9.84 -11.23
C ASP A 78 2.21 8.80 -10.65
N LEU A 79 2.16 8.64 -9.32
CA LEU A 79 1.16 7.81 -8.66
C LEU A 79 -0.25 8.40 -8.85
N PRO A 80 -1.31 7.58 -8.72
CA PRO A 80 -2.67 8.04 -8.92
C PRO A 80 -3.00 9.31 -8.16
N ALA A 81 -3.67 10.26 -8.81
CA ALA A 81 -4.14 11.48 -8.18
C ALA A 81 -5.02 11.18 -6.98
N LEU A 82 -5.01 12.08 -5.99
CA LEU A 82 -5.87 11.98 -4.82
C LEU A 82 -7.34 11.97 -5.26
N ALA A 83 -8.02 10.85 -5.10
CA ALA A 83 -9.42 10.69 -5.46
C ALA A 83 -10.16 9.92 -4.36
N LEU A 84 -11.23 10.50 -3.85
CA LEU A 84 -12.12 9.79 -2.93
C LEU A 84 -12.84 8.67 -3.68
N ARG A 85 -12.98 7.54 -3.00
CA ARG A 85 -13.78 6.40 -3.43
C ARG A 85 -14.91 6.19 -2.41
N ALA A 86 -15.95 5.47 -2.82
CA ALA A 86 -17.06 5.16 -1.93
C ALA A 86 -16.59 4.37 -0.67
N ALA A 87 -15.58 3.53 -0.81
CA ALA A 87 -14.91 2.91 0.34
C ALA A 87 -13.46 3.39 0.46
N VAL A 88 -13.01 3.54 1.71
CA VAL A 88 -11.63 3.91 2.05
C VAL A 88 -11.13 2.99 3.17
N LEU A 89 -9.93 2.42 3.01
CA LEU A 89 -9.18 1.84 4.12
C LEU A 89 -8.27 2.90 4.73
N ALA A 90 -8.53 3.32 5.95
CA ALA A 90 -7.75 4.31 6.66
C ALA A 90 -6.82 3.62 7.68
N LEU A 91 -5.52 3.67 7.40
CA LEU A 91 -4.49 2.95 8.12
C LEU A 91 -3.82 3.85 9.15
N TRP A 92 -3.95 3.49 10.42
CA TRP A 92 -3.35 4.22 11.54
C TRP A 92 -2.06 3.53 12.01
N ARG A 93 -0.91 4.15 11.69
CA ARG A 93 0.43 3.73 12.14
C ARG A 93 0.76 2.26 11.87
N LEU A 94 0.28 1.70 10.77
CA LEU A 94 0.64 0.35 10.36
C LEU A 94 2.10 0.31 9.92
N SER A 95 2.95 -0.31 10.72
CA SER A 95 4.40 -0.30 10.54
C SER A 95 4.92 -1.44 9.66
N ASP A 96 4.17 -2.54 9.48
CA ASP A 96 4.57 -3.62 8.58
C ASP A 96 4.28 -3.28 7.12
N PRO A 97 5.31 -3.17 6.26
CA PRO A 97 5.13 -2.84 4.85
C PRO A 97 4.40 -3.93 4.06
N GLY A 98 4.42 -5.18 4.52
CA GLY A 98 3.65 -6.26 3.91
C GLY A 98 2.15 -6.06 4.09
N ASN A 99 1.71 -5.68 5.31
CA ASN A 99 0.31 -5.37 5.59
C ASN A 99 -0.17 -4.15 4.79
N VAL A 100 0.64 -3.07 4.75
CA VAL A 100 0.32 -1.87 3.96
C VAL A 100 0.16 -2.23 2.48
N GLY A 101 1.12 -2.94 1.89
CA GLY A 101 1.04 -3.35 0.48
C GLY A 101 -0.14 -4.29 0.18
N THR A 102 -0.42 -5.24 1.07
CA THR A 102 -1.56 -6.15 0.94
C THR A 102 -2.90 -5.39 1.01
N LEU A 103 -3.02 -4.40 1.89
CA LEU A 103 -4.23 -3.56 1.97
C LEU A 103 -4.41 -2.69 0.73
N ILE A 104 -3.33 -2.17 0.13
CA ILE A 104 -3.38 -1.46 -1.15
C ILE A 104 -3.88 -2.41 -2.26
N ARG A 105 -3.34 -3.63 -2.32
CA ARG A 105 -3.80 -4.65 -3.28
C ARG A 105 -5.27 -5.03 -3.07
N THR A 106 -5.68 -5.14 -1.83
CA THR A 106 -7.09 -5.42 -1.48
C THR A 106 -8.00 -4.25 -1.89
N ALA A 107 -7.58 -3.01 -1.63
CA ALA A 107 -8.31 -1.82 -2.04
C ALA A 107 -8.51 -1.76 -3.57
N ASP A 108 -7.50 -2.13 -4.35
CA ASP A 108 -7.60 -2.24 -5.82
C ASP A 108 -8.71 -3.21 -6.22
N ALA A 109 -8.72 -4.41 -5.63
CA ALA A 109 -9.70 -5.46 -5.95
C ALA A 109 -11.14 -5.05 -5.66
N PHE A 110 -11.36 -4.19 -4.68
CA PHE A 110 -12.70 -3.72 -4.28
C PHE A 110 -13.03 -2.30 -4.76
N GLY A 111 -12.14 -1.65 -5.52
CA GLY A 111 -12.34 -0.28 -6.02
C GLY A 111 -12.32 0.78 -4.90
N ALA A 112 -11.60 0.52 -3.82
CA ALA A 112 -11.44 1.41 -2.68
C ALA A 112 -10.20 2.30 -2.82
N ALA A 113 -10.10 3.35 -1.99
CA ALA A 113 -8.89 4.13 -1.76
C ALA A 113 -8.22 3.70 -0.45
N VAL A 114 -6.96 4.13 -0.26
CA VAL A 114 -6.24 3.91 0.99
C VAL A 114 -5.78 5.25 1.55
N ALA A 115 -6.08 5.50 2.83
CA ALA A 115 -5.58 6.66 3.56
C ALA A 115 -4.52 6.23 4.57
N LEU A 116 -3.42 6.97 4.64
CA LEU A 116 -2.24 6.62 5.45
C LEU A 116 -1.97 7.72 6.47
N SER A 117 -1.89 7.36 7.75
CA SER A 117 -1.40 8.28 8.79
C SER A 117 0.12 8.37 8.79
N GLU A 118 0.66 9.39 9.44
CA GLU A 118 2.06 9.39 9.82
C GLU A 118 2.38 8.16 10.67
N GLY A 119 3.58 7.61 10.48
CA GLY A 119 4.02 6.37 11.13
C GLY A 119 3.64 5.08 10.41
N CYS A 120 2.85 5.13 9.32
CA CYS A 120 2.71 3.99 8.43
C CYS A 120 4.00 3.67 7.68
N ALA A 121 4.18 2.40 7.33
CA ALA A 121 5.23 2.01 6.39
C ALA A 121 5.04 2.75 5.06
N ASP A 122 6.16 3.14 4.45
CA ASP A 122 6.14 3.83 3.15
C ASP A 122 5.61 2.88 2.06
N PRO A 123 4.48 3.20 1.40
CA PRO A 123 3.90 2.35 0.36
C PRO A 123 4.81 2.20 -0.87
N THR A 124 5.75 3.14 -1.08
CA THR A 124 6.76 3.07 -2.15
C THR A 124 8.06 2.38 -1.72
N GLY A 125 8.12 1.82 -0.52
CA GLY A 125 9.23 1.00 -0.07
C GLY A 125 9.25 -0.38 -0.76
N PRO A 126 10.43 -0.98 -1.00
CA PRO A 126 10.52 -2.21 -1.80
C PRO A 126 9.64 -3.36 -1.32
N LYS A 127 9.55 -3.59 0.00
CA LYS A 127 8.71 -4.67 0.56
C LYS A 127 7.22 -4.38 0.38
N ALA A 128 6.80 -3.11 0.56
CA ALA A 128 5.40 -2.72 0.36
C ALA A 128 5.02 -2.83 -1.12
N LEU A 129 5.84 -2.31 -2.04
CA LEU A 129 5.63 -2.39 -3.48
C LEU A 129 5.41 -3.83 -3.95
N ARG A 130 6.28 -4.76 -3.55
CA ARG A 130 6.09 -6.18 -3.89
C ARG A 130 4.75 -6.72 -3.42
N ALA A 131 4.32 -6.36 -2.21
CA ALA A 131 3.04 -6.82 -1.67
C ALA A 131 1.83 -6.20 -2.41
N THR A 132 1.99 -5.03 -3.06
CA THR A 132 0.92 -4.43 -3.87
C THR A 132 0.63 -5.19 -5.16
N ALA A 133 1.57 -5.97 -5.68
CA ALA A 133 1.47 -6.63 -6.98
C ALA A 133 0.96 -5.69 -8.11
N GLY A 134 1.50 -4.46 -8.16
CA GLY A 134 1.13 -3.44 -9.15
C GLY A 134 -0.11 -2.58 -8.82
N ALA A 135 -0.84 -2.88 -7.75
CA ALA A 135 -2.00 -2.08 -7.35
C ALA A 135 -1.64 -0.63 -6.97
N ILE A 136 -0.38 -0.36 -6.62
CA ILE A 136 0.13 0.98 -6.34
C ILE A 136 -0.15 1.99 -7.47
N TRP A 137 -0.25 1.52 -8.71
CA TRP A 137 -0.49 2.32 -9.90
C TRP A 137 -1.97 2.65 -10.16
N ARG A 138 -2.90 2.06 -9.40
CA ARG A 138 -4.35 2.21 -9.61
C ARG A 138 -5.10 2.74 -8.40
N VAL A 139 -4.54 2.54 -7.20
CA VAL A 139 -5.19 2.89 -5.94
C VAL A 139 -4.80 4.31 -5.52
N PRO A 140 -5.76 5.24 -5.33
CA PRO A 140 -5.49 6.53 -4.74
C PRO A 140 -4.98 6.39 -3.31
N LEU A 141 -3.83 7.02 -3.03
CA LEU A 141 -3.25 7.08 -1.69
C LEU A 141 -3.49 8.46 -1.09
N LEU A 142 -4.24 8.53 0.00
CA LEU A 142 -4.70 9.78 0.63
C LEU A 142 -3.95 10.01 1.95
N PRO A 143 -3.70 11.27 2.35
CA PRO A 143 -3.38 11.57 3.72
C PRO A 143 -4.55 11.20 4.64
N PHE A 144 -4.28 10.59 5.79
CA PHE A 144 -5.30 10.16 6.75
C PHE A 144 -6.25 11.28 7.16
N THR A 145 -5.72 12.49 7.30
CA THR A 145 -6.48 13.70 7.70
C THR A 145 -7.31 14.32 6.57
N ALA A 146 -7.08 13.92 5.32
CA ALA A 146 -7.75 14.53 4.16
C ALA A 146 -9.08 13.84 3.80
N VAL A 147 -9.47 12.79 4.53
CA VAL A 147 -10.64 12.00 4.19
C VAL A 147 -11.83 12.40 5.04
N ALA A 148 -12.79 13.08 4.42
CA ALA A 148 -14.14 13.20 4.94
C ALA A 148 -14.96 12.00 4.41
N ALA A 149 -15.47 11.19 5.30
CA ALA A 149 -16.34 10.06 4.95
C ALA A 149 -17.67 10.19 5.69
N PRO A 150 -18.79 9.80 5.07
CA PRO A 150 -20.09 9.89 5.71
C PRO A 150 -20.23 8.93 6.89
N LYS A 151 -19.45 7.85 6.93
CA LYS A 151 -19.46 6.85 7.99
C LYS A 151 -18.04 6.37 8.29
N ARG A 152 -17.57 6.56 9.53
CA ARG A 152 -16.26 6.12 10.02
C ARG A 152 -16.43 4.89 10.89
N VAL A 153 -15.94 3.76 10.42
CA VAL A 153 -16.13 2.44 11.05
C VAL A 153 -14.80 1.91 11.53
N ALA A 154 -14.58 1.88 12.83
CA ALA A 154 -13.36 1.34 13.43
C ALA A 154 -13.45 -0.18 13.53
N LEU A 155 -12.45 -0.89 12.99
CA LEU A 155 -12.30 -2.32 13.20
C LEU A 155 -11.59 -2.57 14.54
N VAL A 156 -12.28 -3.22 15.45
CA VAL A 156 -11.78 -3.57 16.78
C VAL A 156 -11.76 -5.09 16.98
N SER A 157 -10.85 -5.58 17.82
CA SER A 157 -10.73 -7.02 18.10
C SER A 157 -11.83 -7.55 19.00
N SER A 158 -12.44 -6.67 19.82
CA SER A 158 -13.51 -7.05 20.77
C SER A 158 -14.38 -5.84 21.10
N GLY A 159 -15.59 -6.09 21.61
CA GLY A 159 -16.48 -5.05 22.13
C GLY A 159 -17.28 -4.28 21.08
N GLY A 160 -16.99 -4.45 19.79
CA GLY A 160 -17.73 -3.82 18.70
C GLY A 160 -18.97 -4.61 18.28
N THR A 161 -19.84 -3.97 17.52
CA THR A 161 -20.99 -4.65 16.88
C THR A 161 -20.49 -5.60 15.79
N PRO A 162 -21.01 -6.81 15.65
CA PRO A 162 -20.65 -7.70 14.54
C PRO A 162 -20.83 -7.02 13.18
N ILE A 163 -19.80 -7.07 12.33
CA ILE A 163 -19.78 -6.32 11.06
C ILE A 163 -20.96 -6.65 10.13
N HIS A 164 -21.48 -7.87 10.22
CA HIS A 164 -22.63 -8.30 9.42
C HIS A 164 -23.98 -7.74 9.90
N GLU A 165 -24.05 -7.19 11.12
CA GLU A 165 -25.24 -6.56 11.71
C GLU A 165 -25.28 -5.04 11.48
N VAL A 166 -24.16 -4.44 11.03
CA VAL A 166 -24.03 -2.99 10.83
C VAL A 166 -24.48 -2.61 9.43
N ASP A 167 -25.21 -1.50 9.30
CA ASP A 167 -25.51 -0.89 8.02
C ASP A 167 -24.22 -0.29 7.41
N LEU A 168 -23.79 -0.83 6.27
CA LEU A 168 -22.63 -0.41 5.47
C LEU A 168 -23.03 0.13 4.10
N ASP A 169 -24.29 0.52 3.91
CA ASP A 169 -24.74 1.09 2.64
C ASP A 169 -24.11 2.48 2.42
N GLY A 170 -23.73 2.73 1.17
CA GLY A 170 -23.12 3.99 0.75
C GLY A 170 -21.64 4.11 1.06
N GLY A 171 -21.20 5.35 1.32
CA GLY A 171 -19.79 5.67 1.54
C GLY A 171 -19.31 5.29 2.95
N VAL A 172 -18.14 4.66 3.04
CA VAL A 172 -17.57 4.19 4.30
C VAL A 172 -16.06 4.38 4.36
N MET A 173 -15.55 4.72 5.55
CA MET A 173 -14.14 4.66 5.88
C MET A 173 -13.91 3.63 6.97
N PHE A 174 -13.24 2.53 6.65
CA PHE A 174 -12.79 1.56 7.64
C PHE A 174 -11.48 2.01 8.26
N LEU A 175 -11.47 2.22 9.58
CA LEU A 175 -10.32 2.60 10.35
C LEU A 175 -9.63 1.34 10.88
N LEU A 176 -8.37 1.15 10.51
CA LEU A 176 -7.53 0.02 10.94
C LEU A 176 -6.38 0.55 11.79
N GLY A 177 -6.32 0.12 13.03
CA GLY A 177 -5.31 0.53 13.99
C GLY A 177 -4.00 -0.25 13.88
N ALA A 178 -2.95 0.27 14.54
CA ALA A 178 -1.68 -0.42 14.68
C ALA A 178 -1.86 -1.79 15.36
N GLU A 179 -1.06 -2.78 14.95
CA GLU A 179 -1.20 -4.20 15.32
C GLU A 179 -1.19 -4.47 16.83
N ARG A 180 -0.55 -3.63 17.61
CA ARG A 180 -0.45 -3.77 19.08
C ARG A 180 -1.25 -2.72 19.85
N ALA A 181 -1.21 -1.48 19.39
CA ALA A 181 -1.80 -0.34 20.10
C ALA A 181 -3.27 -0.07 19.67
N GLY A 182 -3.72 -0.66 18.56
CA GLY A 182 -5.04 -0.40 18.02
C GLY A 182 -5.21 1.04 17.52
N LEU A 183 -6.44 1.55 17.59
CA LEU A 183 -6.78 2.94 17.30
C LEU A 183 -6.86 3.73 18.60
N PRO A 184 -6.19 4.89 18.71
CA PRO A 184 -6.33 5.72 19.88
C PRO A 184 -7.72 6.38 19.96
N SER A 185 -8.11 6.80 21.17
CA SER A 185 -9.43 7.40 21.43
C SER A 185 -9.67 8.70 20.67
N GLU A 186 -8.59 9.42 20.34
CA GLU A 186 -8.62 10.71 19.62
C GLU A 186 -8.98 10.55 18.13
N VAL A 187 -8.88 9.34 17.58
CA VAL A 187 -9.34 9.08 16.21
C VAL A 187 -10.85 8.96 16.21
N GLU A 188 -11.50 9.99 15.66
CA GLU A 188 -12.95 10.05 15.56
C GLU A 188 -13.52 8.86 14.77
N ARG A 189 -14.57 8.26 15.33
CA ARG A 189 -15.28 7.12 14.75
C ARG A 189 -16.76 7.21 15.10
N ASP A 190 -17.60 6.77 14.16
CA ASP A 190 -19.06 6.73 14.36
C ASP A 190 -19.49 5.38 14.94
N LEU A 191 -18.77 4.30 14.56
CA LEU A 191 -19.05 2.93 14.94
C LEU A 191 -17.77 2.17 15.25
N GLU A 192 -17.87 1.24 16.18
CA GLU A 192 -16.88 0.19 16.39
C GLU A 192 -17.49 -1.16 15.97
N VAL A 193 -16.80 -1.86 15.06
CA VAL A 193 -17.25 -3.15 14.56
C VAL A 193 -16.21 -4.22 14.80
N THR A 194 -16.68 -5.43 15.03
CA THR A 194 -15.84 -6.61 15.18
C THR A 194 -16.17 -7.64 14.12
N ILE A 195 -15.16 -8.39 13.70
CA ILE A 195 -15.31 -9.55 12.84
C ILE A 195 -15.44 -10.75 13.77
N PRO A 196 -16.58 -11.46 13.80
CA PRO A 196 -16.75 -12.64 14.66
C PRO A 196 -15.77 -13.74 14.24
N ILE A 197 -14.83 -14.06 15.12
CA ILE A 197 -13.80 -15.09 14.92
C ILE A 197 -13.62 -15.90 16.20
N GLY A 198 -13.08 -17.10 16.07
CA GLY A 198 -12.82 -17.99 17.20
C GLY A 198 -11.46 -17.77 17.89
N SER A 199 -10.70 -16.75 17.49
CA SER A 199 -9.38 -16.39 18.03
C SER A 199 -9.40 -14.97 18.60
N GLU A 200 -8.36 -14.59 19.38
CA GLU A 200 -8.28 -13.26 20.00
C GLU A 200 -8.11 -12.10 18.99
N SER A 201 -7.47 -12.36 17.87
CA SER A 201 -7.24 -11.33 16.85
C SER A 201 -7.02 -11.91 15.45
N LEU A 202 -7.20 -11.06 14.45
CA LEU A 202 -6.95 -11.36 13.04
C LEU A 202 -5.84 -10.45 12.52
N ASN A 203 -5.05 -10.93 11.56
CA ASN A 203 -4.12 -10.07 10.83
C ASN A 203 -4.87 -8.86 10.25
N VAL A 204 -4.29 -7.66 10.38
CA VAL A 204 -4.94 -6.41 9.99
C VAL A 204 -5.29 -6.34 8.50
N ALA A 205 -4.46 -6.94 7.63
CA ALA A 205 -4.76 -6.98 6.20
C ALA A 205 -5.93 -7.93 5.89
N ALA A 206 -6.04 -9.04 6.61
CA ALA A 206 -7.19 -9.93 6.53
C ALA A 206 -8.47 -9.25 7.03
N ALA A 207 -8.38 -8.52 8.14
CA ALA A 207 -9.52 -7.75 8.67
C ALA A 207 -10.01 -6.70 7.66
N GLY A 208 -9.10 -5.95 7.04
CA GLY A 208 -9.43 -4.99 6.00
C GLY A 208 -10.07 -5.63 4.76
N ALA A 209 -9.61 -6.83 4.37
CA ALA A 209 -10.19 -7.57 3.25
C ALA A 209 -11.63 -8.02 3.53
N ILE A 210 -11.90 -8.53 4.74
CA ILE A 210 -13.24 -8.94 5.16
C ILE A 210 -14.17 -7.72 5.21
N ALA A 211 -13.70 -6.60 5.75
CA ALA A 211 -14.49 -5.37 5.82
C ALA A 211 -14.88 -4.85 4.43
N LEU A 212 -13.93 -4.80 3.48
CA LEU A 212 -14.23 -4.40 2.11
C LEU A 212 -15.13 -5.41 1.38
N TYR A 213 -14.98 -6.70 1.63
CA TYR A 213 -15.86 -7.72 1.08
C TYR A 213 -17.30 -7.53 1.58
N GLU A 214 -17.49 -7.34 2.90
CA GLU A 214 -18.81 -7.15 3.48
C GLU A 214 -19.48 -5.86 2.98
N TRP A 215 -18.72 -4.77 2.84
CA TRP A 215 -19.19 -3.54 2.22
C TRP A 215 -19.58 -3.76 0.75
N ARG A 216 -18.74 -4.41 -0.05
CA ARG A 216 -18.97 -4.63 -1.49
C ARG A 216 -20.17 -5.54 -1.74
N ARG A 217 -20.40 -6.53 -0.87
CA ARG A 217 -21.57 -7.42 -0.95
C ARG A 217 -22.88 -6.64 -0.85
N ARG A 218 -22.91 -5.54 -0.12
CA ARG A 218 -24.07 -4.66 0.04
C ARG A 218 -24.11 -3.54 -0.99
N ASN A 219 -22.98 -3.18 -1.57
CA ASN A 219 -22.83 -2.11 -2.58
C ASN A 219 -22.27 -2.72 -3.88
N PRO A 220 -23.05 -3.50 -4.64
CA PRO A 220 -22.58 -4.12 -5.89
C PRO A 220 -22.13 -3.05 -6.91
N LEU A 221 -21.31 -3.50 -7.91
CA LEU A 221 -20.78 -2.63 -8.97
C LEU A 221 -21.90 -2.15 -9.88
#